data_3979d5449e66b6c1ef6861c4b0dd7ae0
#
_entry.id   3979d5449e66b6c1ef6861c4b0dd7ae0
#
_cell.length_a   1.000
_cell.length_b   1.000
_cell.length_c   1.000
_cell.angle_alpha   90.00
_cell.angle_beta   90.00
_cell.angle_gamma   90.00
#
_symmetry.space_group_name_H-M   'P 1'
#
loop_
_entity.id
_entity.type
_entity.pdbx_description
1 polymer ?
#
loop_
_entity_poly.entity_id
_entity_poly.type
_entity_poly.pdbx_seq_one_letter_code
_entity_poly.pdbx_strand_id
1 'polypeptide(L)'
;MKILLGTPIRASPRPWLEFLGILDVPVMVSAYELVKVRPMNRDSPLHTMLQHSGEIWVDSGGYQFLSRGVLIEVDEVARVYSEFWDASTYLSIDYPPSPTDDPHDAEAKFRRSLANYVKLGKLMEREGIEVTPIIHYYRDEGIVNRYLKAIIDLNPHMIAIGGLVPYILVVRNVPKGSRFRALSFIQRVVNEYGGIVHVLGLGSPSITPILELLGVHSTDTSTWRVKAAYGKVLLPGGGERH
;
A
#
# COMPACT_ATOMS: atom_id res chain seq x y z
N MET A 1 2.46 -6.13 -15.13
CA MET A 1 2.32 -5.54 -13.77
C MET A 1 0.85 -5.43 -13.37
N LYS A 2 0.48 -5.75 -12.13
CA LYS A 2 -0.89 -5.66 -11.61
C LYS A 2 -1.16 -4.25 -11.03
N ILE A 3 -2.37 -3.70 -11.24
CA ILE A 3 -2.79 -2.42 -10.66
C ILE A 3 -4.03 -2.66 -9.80
N LEU A 4 -3.94 -2.33 -8.51
CA LEU A 4 -5.05 -2.42 -7.58
C LEU A 4 -5.80 -1.08 -7.50
N LEU A 5 -7.12 -1.16 -7.51
CA LEU A 5 -7.96 0.03 -7.34
C LEU A 5 -8.24 0.28 -5.85
N GLY A 6 -7.61 1.32 -5.30
CA GLY A 6 -7.91 1.78 -3.96
C GLY A 6 -9.38 2.22 -3.88
N THR A 7 -10.17 1.58 -3.00
CA THR A 7 -11.60 1.83 -2.89
C THR A 7 -12.05 1.91 -1.44
N PRO A 8 -12.93 2.86 -1.08
CA PRO A 8 -13.61 2.83 0.21
C PRO A 8 -14.58 1.66 0.28
N ILE A 9 -14.78 1.13 1.47
CA ILE A 9 -15.70 0.00 1.73
C ILE A 9 -17.14 0.35 1.34
N ARG A 10 -17.54 1.60 1.58
CA ARG A 10 -18.87 2.11 1.23
C ARG A 10 -18.86 2.95 -0.04
N ALA A 11 -18.09 2.51 -1.02
CA ALA A 11 -17.99 3.22 -2.29
C ALA A 11 -19.29 3.12 -3.09
N SER A 12 -19.68 4.23 -3.69
CA SER A 12 -20.68 4.29 -4.74
C SER A 12 -20.24 5.32 -5.78
N PRO A 13 -20.23 5.04 -7.07
CA PRO A 13 -20.48 3.74 -7.69
C PRO A 13 -19.36 2.71 -7.44
N ARG A 14 -19.67 1.44 -7.64
CA ARG A 14 -18.70 0.33 -7.63
C ARG A 14 -18.51 -0.13 -9.07
N PRO A 15 -17.38 0.19 -9.72
CA PRO A 15 -17.21 -0.08 -11.16
C PRO A 15 -17.40 -1.55 -11.55
N TRP A 16 -16.99 -2.49 -10.66
CA TRP A 16 -17.16 -3.92 -10.90
C TRP A 16 -18.61 -4.41 -10.88
N LEU A 17 -19.55 -3.65 -10.26
CA LEU A 17 -20.98 -3.96 -10.29
C LEU A 17 -21.67 -3.39 -11.54
N GLU A 18 -21.23 -2.20 -11.98
CA GLU A 18 -21.84 -1.51 -13.13
C GLU A 18 -21.39 -2.12 -14.46
N PHE A 19 -20.18 -2.67 -14.50
CA PHE A 19 -19.59 -3.29 -15.68
C PHE A 19 -19.50 -4.81 -15.55
N LEU A 20 -20.54 -5.46 -15.08
CA LEU A 20 -20.71 -6.89 -14.82
C LEU A 20 -19.79 -7.79 -15.66
N GLY A 21 -18.81 -8.41 -15.01
CA GLY A 21 -17.92 -9.39 -15.64
C GLY A 21 -16.87 -8.84 -16.62
N ILE A 22 -16.85 -7.52 -16.88
CA ILE A 22 -15.84 -6.89 -17.76
C ILE A 22 -14.63 -6.44 -16.96
N LEU A 23 -14.80 -6.10 -15.69
CA LEU A 23 -13.72 -5.62 -14.82
C LEU A 23 -13.51 -6.55 -13.62
N ASP A 24 -12.79 -7.63 -13.84
CA ASP A 24 -12.17 -8.40 -12.76
C ASP A 24 -10.86 -7.71 -12.36
N VAL A 25 -10.99 -6.54 -11.71
CA VAL A 25 -9.85 -5.75 -11.28
C VAL A 25 -9.59 -5.97 -9.79
N PRO A 26 -8.34 -6.19 -9.39
CA PRO A 26 -8.02 -6.31 -7.98
C PRO A 26 -8.25 -4.98 -7.28
N VAL A 27 -8.76 -5.06 -6.04
CA VAL A 27 -9.07 -3.87 -5.24
C VAL A 27 -8.27 -3.85 -3.95
N MET A 28 -8.05 -2.65 -3.42
CA MET A 28 -7.43 -2.45 -2.11
C MET A 28 -8.35 -1.61 -1.22
N VAL A 29 -8.60 -2.10 -0.01
CA VAL A 29 -9.35 -1.41 1.03
C VAL A 29 -8.47 -1.12 2.23
N SER A 30 -8.87 -0.16 3.06
CA SER A 30 -8.08 0.21 4.24
C SER A 30 -8.69 -0.36 5.52
N ALA A 31 -7.88 -0.95 6.38
CA ALA A 31 -8.27 -1.38 7.72
C ALA A 31 -8.83 -0.21 8.55
N TYR A 32 -8.38 1.03 8.28
CA TYR A 32 -8.97 2.23 8.89
C TYR A 32 -10.49 2.32 8.73
N GLU A 33 -11.03 1.87 7.60
CA GLU A 33 -12.47 1.84 7.38
C GLU A 33 -13.10 0.60 7.98
N LEU A 34 -12.39 -0.54 7.98
CA LEU A 34 -12.86 -1.82 8.52
C LEU A 34 -13.04 -1.80 10.03
N VAL A 35 -12.20 -1.07 10.77
CA VAL A 35 -12.34 -0.89 12.24
C VAL A 35 -13.75 -0.42 12.64
N LYS A 36 -14.44 0.32 11.77
CA LYS A 36 -15.74 0.95 12.04
C LYS A 36 -16.94 0.12 11.59
N VAL A 37 -16.69 -1.05 11.01
CA VAL A 37 -17.76 -1.91 10.49
C VAL A 37 -17.62 -3.32 11.07
N ARG A 38 -18.70 -4.07 11.03
CA ARG A 38 -18.70 -5.49 11.38
C ARG A 38 -19.00 -6.32 10.14
N PRO A 39 -18.38 -7.50 9.99
CA PRO A 39 -18.69 -8.38 8.88
C PRO A 39 -20.17 -8.78 8.92
N MET A 40 -20.83 -8.69 7.77
CA MET A 40 -22.22 -9.13 7.59
C MET A 40 -22.33 -10.63 7.33
N ASN A 41 -21.29 -11.21 6.76
CA ASN A 41 -21.13 -12.64 6.49
C ASN A 41 -19.79 -13.10 7.07
N ARG A 42 -19.76 -14.28 7.71
CA ARG A 42 -18.55 -14.83 8.30
C ARG A 42 -17.74 -15.71 7.35
N ASP A 43 -18.38 -16.24 6.31
CA ASP A 43 -17.72 -17.15 5.35
C ASP A 43 -16.91 -16.38 4.30
N SER A 44 -17.33 -15.17 3.94
CA SER A 44 -16.64 -14.30 2.99
C SER A 44 -16.90 -12.82 3.31
N PRO A 45 -16.34 -12.31 4.41
CA PRO A 45 -16.73 -11.00 4.95
C PRO A 45 -16.43 -9.82 4.02
N LEU A 46 -15.24 -9.78 3.40
CA LEU A 46 -14.87 -8.70 2.47
C LEU A 46 -15.56 -8.85 1.11
N HIS A 47 -15.54 -10.04 0.54
CA HIS A 47 -16.19 -10.31 -0.73
C HIS A 47 -17.68 -9.99 -0.69
N THR A 48 -18.38 -10.38 0.38
CA THR A 48 -19.79 -10.05 0.59
C THR A 48 -19.99 -8.54 0.74
N MET A 49 -19.17 -7.88 1.55
CA MET A 49 -19.28 -6.45 1.81
C MET A 49 -19.04 -5.60 0.57
N LEU A 50 -18.03 -5.97 -0.21
CA LEU A 50 -17.68 -5.25 -1.44
C LEU A 50 -18.52 -5.71 -2.63
N GLN A 51 -19.23 -6.84 -2.53
CA GLN A 51 -19.89 -7.50 -3.66
C GLN A 51 -18.91 -7.72 -4.82
N HIS A 52 -17.70 -8.18 -4.48
CA HIS A 52 -16.58 -8.35 -5.39
C HIS A 52 -16.06 -9.78 -5.29
N SER A 53 -15.91 -10.47 -6.43
CA SER A 53 -15.44 -11.86 -6.50
C SER A 53 -13.95 -11.98 -6.78
N GLY A 54 -13.31 -10.89 -7.18
CA GLY A 54 -11.88 -10.85 -7.52
C GLY A 54 -10.97 -10.64 -6.30
N GLU A 55 -9.73 -10.40 -6.57
CA GLU A 55 -8.67 -10.25 -5.57
C GLU A 55 -8.88 -8.99 -4.72
N ILE A 56 -8.81 -9.14 -3.41
CA ILE A 56 -8.94 -8.06 -2.42
C ILE A 56 -7.67 -8.00 -1.57
N TRP A 57 -7.09 -6.81 -1.45
CA TRP A 57 -5.99 -6.52 -0.53
C TRP A 57 -6.45 -5.60 0.59
N VAL A 58 -5.87 -5.75 1.76
CA VAL A 58 -6.12 -4.87 2.91
C VAL A 58 -4.85 -4.11 3.26
N ASP A 59 -4.90 -2.78 3.09
CA ASP A 59 -3.91 -1.86 3.63
C ASP A 59 -4.19 -1.59 5.11
N SER A 60 -3.16 -1.48 5.94
CA SER A 60 -3.30 -1.23 7.38
C SER A 60 -3.98 0.08 7.72
N GLY A 61 -3.99 1.03 6.80
CA GLY A 61 -4.50 2.38 7.03
C GLY A 61 -3.57 3.27 7.84
N GLY A 62 -2.31 2.91 8.02
CA GLY A 62 -1.34 3.66 8.83
C GLY A 62 -1.29 5.14 8.48
N TYR A 63 -1.24 5.47 7.19
CA TYR A 63 -1.28 6.87 6.73
C TYR A 63 -2.59 7.60 7.11
N GLN A 64 -3.75 6.95 6.96
CA GLN A 64 -5.04 7.55 7.31
C GLN A 64 -5.17 7.78 8.82
N PHE A 65 -4.70 6.85 9.65
CA PHE A 65 -4.69 7.00 11.09
C PHE A 65 -3.80 8.18 11.51
N LEU A 66 -2.56 8.22 11.02
CA LEU A 66 -1.60 9.29 11.32
C LEU A 66 -2.09 10.66 10.87
N SER A 67 -2.63 10.77 9.66
CA SER A 67 -3.12 12.05 9.12
C SER A 67 -4.30 12.63 9.89
N ARG A 68 -5.00 11.80 10.67
CA ARG A 68 -6.13 12.20 11.54
C ARG A 68 -5.76 12.27 13.02
N GLY A 69 -4.47 12.12 13.35
CA GLY A 69 -3.99 12.15 14.73
C GLY A 69 -4.47 10.97 15.59
N VAL A 70 -4.86 9.87 14.96
CA VAL A 70 -5.31 8.65 15.66
C VAL A 70 -4.16 7.65 15.65
N LEU A 71 -3.83 7.11 16.80
CA LEU A 71 -2.92 5.98 16.92
C LEU A 71 -3.76 4.70 16.87
N ILE A 72 -3.36 3.76 16.02
CA ILE A 72 -3.93 2.43 16.00
C ILE A 72 -2.93 1.44 16.61
N GLU A 73 -3.45 0.56 17.47
CA GLU A 73 -2.65 -0.49 18.07
C GLU A 73 -2.60 -1.73 17.17
N VAL A 74 -1.47 -2.44 17.23
CA VAL A 74 -1.26 -3.66 16.42
C VAL A 74 -2.35 -4.69 16.67
N ASP A 75 -2.77 -4.84 17.93
CA ASP A 75 -3.81 -5.80 18.31
C ASP A 75 -5.18 -5.47 17.70
N GLU A 76 -5.47 -4.18 17.50
CA GLU A 76 -6.71 -3.76 16.82
C GLU A 76 -6.69 -4.11 15.31
N VAL A 77 -5.54 -3.92 14.66
CA VAL A 77 -5.38 -4.32 13.25
C VAL A 77 -5.42 -5.83 13.11
N ALA A 78 -4.78 -6.57 14.03
CA ALA A 78 -4.86 -8.04 14.05
C ALA A 78 -6.30 -8.52 14.17
N ARG A 79 -7.10 -7.91 15.08
CA ARG A 79 -8.53 -8.22 15.19
C ARG A 79 -9.28 -7.96 13.89
N VAL A 80 -9.01 -6.83 13.21
CA VAL A 80 -9.64 -6.53 11.92
C VAL A 80 -9.26 -7.56 10.87
N TYR A 81 -8.00 -7.97 10.79
CA TYR A 81 -7.55 -8.97 9.82
C TYR A 81 -8.19 -10.34 10.08
N SER A 82 -8.32 -10.73 11.35
CA SER A 82 -9.02 -11.97 11.72
C SER A 82 -10.53 -11.91 11.39
N GLU A 83 -11.19 -10.76 11.62
CA GLU A 83 -12.61 -10.58 11.28
C GLU A 83 -12.87 -10.53 9.76
N PHE A 84 -11.87 -10.08 8.97
CA PHE A 84 -11.93 -9.90 7.52
C PHE A 84 -10.85 -10.75 6.83
N TRP A 85 -10.84 -12.04 7.13
CA TRP A 85 -9.81 -13.01 6.79
C TRP A 85 -9.74 -13.42 5.32
N ASP A 86 -10.73 -13.05 4.51
CA ASP A 86 -10.89 -13.48 3.11
C ASP A 86 -10.20 -12.57 2.07
N ALA A 87 -9.27 -11.70 2.50
CA ALA A 87 -8.40 -10.99 1.57
C ALA A 87 -7.21 -11.85 1.12
N SER A 88 -6.71 -11.56 -0.07
CA SER A 88 -5.54 -12.24 -0.65
C SER A 88 -4.22 -11.74 -0.07
N THR A 89 -4.19 -10.52 0.47
CA THR A 89 -2.97 -9.88 0.99
C THR A 89 -3.31 -8.87 2.08
N TYR A 90 -2.47 -8.85 3.12
CA TYR A 90 -2.58 -7.93 4.25
C TYR A 90 -1.27 -7.18 4.44
N LEU A 91 -1.31 -5.85 4.40
CA LEU A 91 -0.13 -5.03 4.59
C LEU A 91 0.11 -4.72 6.08
N SER A 92 1.36 -4.62 6.47
CA SER A 92 1.76 -4.27 7.84
C SER A 92 1.39 -2.84 8.21
N ILE A 93 1.30 -2.56 9.51
CA ILE A 93 1.18 -1.19 10.01
C ILE A 93 2.51 -0.48 9.85
N ASP A 94 2.48 0.64 9.14
CA ASP A 94 3.63 1.44 8.82
C ASP A 94 3.55 2.88 9.35
N TYR A 95 4.72 3.47 9.51
CA TYR A 95 4.91 4.87 9.86
C TYR A 95 5.83 5.51 8.82
N PRO A 96 5.27 6.08 7.75
CA PRO A 96 6.09 6.66 6.68
C PRO A 96 6.86 7.87 7.17
N PRO A 97 8.18 7.94 6.93
CA PRO A 97 8.95 9.14 7.20
C PRO A 97 8.52 10.26 6.22
N SER A 98 8.44 11.48 6.74
CA SER A 98 8.24 12.66 5.90
C SER A 98 9.55 13.04 5.19
N PRO A 99 9.48 13.65 3.99
CA PRO A 99 10.68 14.24 3.37
C PRO A 99 11.40 15.28 4.23
N THR A 100 10.69 15.88 5.21
CA THR A 100 11.21 16.91 6.11
C THR A 100 11.65 16.39 7.47
N ASP A 101 11.40 15.13 7.80
CA ASP A 101 11.86 14.53 9.05
C ASP A 101 13.38 14.61 9.15
N ASP A 102 13.90 14.81 10.36
CA ASP A 102 15.31 14.60 10.60
C ASP A 102 15.64 13.09 10.63
N PRO A 103 16.92 12.70 10.56
CA PRO A 103 17.31 11.29 10.55
C PRO A 103 16.88 10.51 11.79
N HIS A 104 16.87 11.13 12.97
CA HIS A 104 16.46 10.48 14.20
C HIS A 104 14.96 10.15 14.21
N ASP A 105 14.12 11.11 13.81
CA ASP A 105 12.67 10.91 13.72
C ASP A 105 12.32 9.90 12.63
N ALA A 106 12.98 9.97 11.48
CA ALA A 106 12.81 9.00 10.40
C ALA A 106 13.18 7.59 10.89
N GLU A 107 14.31 7.41 11.56
CA GLU A 107 14.74 6.11 12.08
C GLU A 107 13.79 5.57 13.14
N ALA A 108 13.23 6.42 14.00
CA ALA A 108 12.22 6.01 14.98
C ALA A 108 10.97 5.43 14.27
N LYS A 109 10.54 6.03 13.15
CA LYS A 109 9.43 5.54 12.33
C LYS A 109 9.74 4.21 11.67
N PHE A 110 10.93 4.04 11.08
CA PHE A 110 11.38 2.75 10.54
C PHE A 110 11.40 1.65 11.60
N ARG A 111 11.96 1.94 12.76
CA ARG A 111 12.00 0.98 13.88
C ARG A 111 10.61 0.56 14.32
N ARG A 112 9.69 1.51 14.42
CA ARG A 112 8.30 1.24 14.79
C ARG A 112 7.59 0.40 13.74
N SER A 113 7.77 0.71 12.45
CA SER A 113 7.21 -0.07 11.34
C SER A 113 7.69 -1.52 11.35
N LEU A 114 9.00 -1.73 11.54
CA LEU A 114 9.57 -3.08 11.64
C LEU A 114 9.05 -3.84 12.86
N ALA A 115 8.99 -3.19 14.02
CA ALA A 115 8.44 -3.80 15.25
C ALA A 115 6.97 -4.19 15.09
N ASN A 116 6.16 -3.33 14.45
CA ASN A 116 4.77 -3.61 14.15
C ASN A 116 4.62 -4.80 13.19
N TYR A 117 5.44 -4.87 12.13
CA TYR A 117 5.45 -6.00 11.22
C TYR A 117 5.71 -7.32 11.94
N VAL A 118 6.76 -7.37 12.76
CA VAL A 118 7.12 -8.58 13.52
C VAL A 118 6.01 -8.97 14.52
N LYS A 119 5.44 -7.98 15.23
CA LYS A 119 4.36 -8.24 16.20
C LYS A 119 3.09 -8.72 15.47
N LEU A 120 2.68 -8.01 14.42
CA LEU A 120 1.47 -8.34 13.65
C LEU A 120 1.60 -9.70 12.99
N GLY A 121 2.75 -10.00 12.37
CA GLY A 121 3.02 -11.30 11.76
C GLY A 121 2.84 -12.45 12.75
N LYS A 122 3.42 -12.33 13.97
CA LYS A 122 3.25 -13.35 15.02
C LYS A 122 1.79 -13.54 15.47
N LEU A 123 1.00 -12.46 15.52
CA LEU A 123 -0.41 -12.56 15.87
C LEU A 123 -1.21 -13.25 14.77
N MET A 124 -0.91 -12.93 13.52
CA MET A 124 -1.66 -13.44 12.35
C MET A 124 -1.23 -14.84 11.90
N GLU A 125 -0.04 -15.29 12.29
CA GLU A 125 0.45 -16.65 11.99
C GLU A 125 -0.53 -17.74 12.48
N ARG A 126 -1.19 -17.53 13.62
CA ARG A 126 -2.18 -18.46 14.19
C ARG A 126 -3.46 -18.56 13.36
N GLU A 127 -3.75 -17.53 12.60
CA GLU A 127 -4.91 -17.45 11.68
C GLU A 127 -4.55 -17.93 10.27
N GLY A 128 -3.28 -18.29 10.02
CA GLY A 128 -2.78 -18.65 8.70
C GLY A 128 -2.69 -17.45 7.73
N ILE A 129 -2.68 -16.24 8.26
CA ILE A 129 -2.61 -15.01 7.47
C ILE A 129 -1.17 -14.51 7.44
N GLU A 130 -0.61 -14.41 6.25
CA GLU A 130 0.69 -13.80 6.04
C GLU A 130 0.57 -12.28 5.91
N VAL A 131 1.43 -11.56 6.64
CA VAL A 131 1.47 -10.10 6.62
C VAL A 131 2.65 -9.63 5.78
N THR A 132 2.39 -8.72 4.86
CA THR A 132 3.41 -8.11 4.00
C THR A 132 4.05 -6.90 4.66
N PRO A 133 5.39 -6.87 4.83
CA PRO A 133 6.10 -5.71 5.35
C PRO A 133 6.12 -4.55 4.37
N ILE A 134 6.25 -3.33 4.91
CA ILE A 134 6.42 -2.11 4.13
C ILE A 134 7.78 -1.49 4.45
N ILE A 135 8.60 -1.28 3.41
CA ILE A 135 9.81 -0.46 3.49
C ILE A 135 9.55 0.91 2.87
N HIS A 136 10.01 1.98 3.52
CA HIS A 136 9.81 3.33 3.02
C HIS A 136 11.06 3.87 2.32
N TYR A 137 10.83 4.69 1.30
CA TYR A 137 11.89 5.53 0.77
C TYR A 137 12.14 6.72 1.73
N TYR A 138 13.41 6.96 1.99
CA TYR A 138 13.87 8.15 2.72
C TYR A 138 15.24 8.58 2.17
N ARG A 139 15.59 9.87 2.36
CA ARG A 139 16.83 10.44 1.77
C ARG A 139 18.13 9.92 2.36
N ASP A 140 18.10 9.40 3.60
CA ASP A 140 19.26 8.76 4.24
C ASP A 140 19.30 7.28 3.87
N GLU A 141 20.21 6.94 2.93
CA GLU A 141 20.36 5.57 2.44
C GLU A 141 20.89 4.60 3.51
N GLY A 142 21.65 5.11 4.49
CA GLY A 142 22.17 4.28 5.58
C GLY A 142 21.04 3.73 6.45
N ILE A 143 20.06 4.58 6.79
CA ILE A 143 18.86 4.16 7.52
C ILE A 143 18.07 3.16 6.67
N VAL A 144 17.75 3.51 5.42
CA VAL A 144 16.93 2.68 4.53
C VAL A 144 17.53 1.30 4.32
N ASN A 145 18.86 1.23 4.05
CA ASN A 145 19.55 -0.04 3.82
C ASN A 145 19.52 -0.96 5.04
N ARG A 146 19.70 -0.41 6.23
CA ARG A 146 19.64 -1.17 7.49
C ARG A 146 18.27 -1.84 7.69
N TYR A 147 17.19 -1.11 7.44
CA TYR A 147 15.85 -1.65 7.62
C TYR A 147 15.39 -2.54 6.45
N LEU A 148 15.81 -2.24 5.21
CA LEU A 148 15.58 -3.13 4.07
C LEU A 148 16.22 -4.50 4.31
N LYS A 149 17.50 -4.51 4.74
CA LYS A 149 18.18 -5.76 5.09
C LYS A 149 17.45 -6.51 6.19
N ALA A 150 17.07 -5.83 7.27
CA ALA A 150 16.34 -6.46 8.38
C ALA A 150 15.00 -7.07 7.92
N ILE A 151 14.30 -6.46 6.96
CA ILE A 151 13.07 -7.01 6.37
C ILE A 151 13.40 -8.24 5.50
N ILE A 152 14.42 -8.15 4.64
CA ILE A 152 14.81 -9.28 3.77
C ILE A 152 15.26 -10.49 4.60
N ASP A 153 15.99 -10.27 5.69
CA ASP A 153 16.45 -11.33 6.59
C ASP A 153 15.28 -12.09 7.28
N LEU A 154 14.08 -11.49 7.33
CA LEU A 154 12.85 -12.13 7.80
C LEU A 154 12.16 -12.98 6.73
N ASN A 155 12.68 -12.99 5.51
CA ASN A 155 12.23 -13.80 4.37
C ASN A 155 10.71 -13.71 4.09
N PRO A 156 10.12 -12.52 3.94
CA PRO A 156 8.71 -12.37 3.59
C PRO A 156 8.44 -12.89 2.17
N HIS A 157 7.22 -13.31 1.88
CA HIS A 157 6.82 -13.68 0.51
C HIS A 157 6.78 -12.48 -0.45
N MET A 158 6.44 -11.31 0.07
CA MET A 158 6.34 -10.06 -0.69
C MET A 158 6.84 -8.87 0.15
N ILE A 159 7.40 -7.85 -0.50
CA ILE A 159 7.72 -6.56 0.13
C ILE A 159 6.92 -5.45 -0.56
N ALA A 160 6.31 -4.57 0.24
CA ALA A 160 5.73 -3.33 -0.26
C ALA A 160 6.68 -2.15 -0.05
N ILE A 161 6.71 -1.21 -1.00
CA ILE A 161 7.51 0.02 -0.93
C ILE A 161 6.57 1.20 -0.78
N GLY A 162 6.69 1.94 0.31
CA GLY A 162 5.94 3.17 0.59
C GLY A 162 6.80 4.43 0.59
N GLY A 163 6.19 5.59 0.91
CA GLY A 163 6.87 6.86 1.05
C GLY A 163 7.38 7.50 -0.25
N LEU A 164 7.04 6.96 -1.42
CA LEU A 164 7.56 7.38 -2.72
C LEU A 164 6.81 8.57 -3.34
N VAL A 165 5.51 8.68 -3.05
CA VAL A 165 4.61 9.66 -3.70
C VAL A 165 5.16 11.09 -3.66
N PRO A 166 5.63 11.64 -2.53
CA PRO A 166 6.17 13.00 -2.48
C PRO A 166 7.36 13.23 -3.40
N TYR A 167 8.22 12.22 -3.54
CA TYR A 167 9.46 12.30 -4.31
C TYR A 167 9.21 12.10 -5.82
N ILE A 168 8.33 11.20 -6.18
CA ILE A 168 7.99 10.91 -7.58
C ILE A 168 7.14 12.04 -8.19
N LEU A 169 6.15 12.55 -7.45
CA LEU A 169 5.29 13.66 -7.90
C LEU A 169 5.92 15.04 -7.68
N VAL A 170 7.10 15.09 -7.04
CA VAL A 170 7.87 16.33 -6.79
C VAL A 170 7.01 17.40 -6.12
N VAL A 171 6.56 17.12 -4.92
CA VAL A 171 5.85 18.10 -4.09
C VAL A 171 6.81 19.15 -3.51
N ARG A 172 6.27 20.22 -2.93
CA ARG A 172 7.08 21.27 -2.27
C ARG A 172 8.04 20.66 -1.23
N ASN A 173 9.24 21.25 -1.11
CA ASN A 173 10.30 20.85 -0.16
C ASN A 173 10.99 19.51 -0.44
N VAL A 174 10.83 18.97 -1.63
CA VAL A 174 11.59 17.78 -2.07
C VAL A 174 12.82 18.23 -2.88
N PRO A 175 14.04 17.78 -2.56
CA PRO A 175 15.25 18.16 -3.26
C PRO A 175 15.21 17.81 -4.76
N LYS A 176 15.90 18.65 -5.58
CA LYS A 176 16.08 18.34 -7.02
C LYS A 176 16.70 16.94 -7.22
N GLY A 177 16.26 16.24 -8.25
CA GLY A 177 16.74 14.89 -8.55
C GLY A 177 16.14 13.77 -7.68
N SER A 178 15.25 14.10 -6.73
CA SER A 178 14.65 13.10 -5.84
C SER A 178 13.85 12.03 -6.58
N ARG A 179 13.19 12.40 -7.69
CA ARG A 179 12.47 11.43 -8.54
C ARG A 179 13.39 10.32 -9.02
N PHE A 180 14.56 10.69 -9.55
CA PHE A 180 15.53 9.71 -10.03
C PHE A 180 16.03 8.80 -8.90
N ARG A 181 16.38 9.36 -7.75
CA ARG A 181 16.83 8.58 -6.58
C ARG A 181 15.73 7.64 -6.07
N ALA A 182 14.47 8.10 -6.05
CA ALA A 182 13.34 7.28 -5.66
C ALA A 182 13.11 6.10 -6.63
N LEU A 183 13.24 6.33 -7.95
CA LEU A 183 13.17 5.26 -8.96
C LEU A 183 14.35 4.29 -8.83
N SER A 184 15.56 4.80 -8.62
CA SER A 184 16.74 3.95 -8.36
C SER A 184 16.60 3.11 -7.09
N PHE A 185 15.94 3.64 -6.07
CA PHE A 185 15.63 2.87 -4.87
C PHE A 185 14.67 1.72 -5.16
N ILE A 186 13.60 1.95 -5.94
CA ILE A 186 12.68 0.87 -6.35
C ILE A 186 13.45 -0.25 -7.06
N GLN A 187 14.27 0.11 -8.05
CA GLN A 187 15.07 -0.86 -8.82
C GLN A 187 16.02 -1.65 -7.91
N ARG A 188 16.66 -0.96 -6.95
CA ARG A 188 17.51 -1.59 -5.97
C ARG A 188 16.76 -2.61 -5.11
N VAL A 189 15.60 -2.25 -4.56
CA VAL A 189 14.78 -3.19 -3.76
C VAL A 189 14.38 -4.41 -4.59
N VAL A 190 13.95 -4.21 -5.84
CA VAL A 190 13.60 -5.32 -6.74
C VAL A 190 14.79 -6.26 -6.94
N ASN A 191 15.99 -5.70 -7.17
CA ASN A 191 17.20 -6.49 -7.43
C ASN A 191 17.72 -7.20 -6.18
N GLU A 192 17.75 -6.53 -5.03
CA GLU A 192 18.31 -7.09 -3.78
C GLU A 192 17.37 -8.12 -3.16
N TYR A 193 16.06 -7.89 -3.23
CA TYR A 193 15.08 -8.82 -2.67
C TYR A 193 14.84 -10.01 -3.60
N GLY A 194 14.72 -9.79 -4.91
CA GLY A 194 14.52 -10.84 -5.91
C GLY A 194 13.17 -11.55 -5.87
N GLY A 195 12.26 -11.13 -5.00
CA GLY A 195 10.91 -11.66 -4.84
C GLY A 195 9.83 -10.69 -5.36
N ILE A 196 8.61 -10.86 -4.88
CA ILE A 196 7.46 -10.04 -5.29
C ILE A 196 7.52 -8.66 -4.63
N VAL A 197 7.51 -7.60 -5.44
CA VAL A 197 7.53 -6.22 -4.97
C VAL A 197 6.26 -5.50 -5.36
N HIS A 198 5.62 -4.87 -4.37
CA HIS A 198 4.49 -3.96 -4.53
C HIS A 198 4.94 -2.52 -4.27
N VAL A 199 4.43 -1.55 -5.05
CA VAL A 199 4.73 -0.12 -4.84
C VAL A 199 3.46 0.64 -4.53
N LEU A 200 3.41 1.23 -3.32
CA LEU A 200 2.21 1.89 -2.81
C LEU A 200 1.95 3.25 -3.48
N GLY A 201 0.71 3.46 -3.92
CA GLY A 201 0.15 4.74 -4.32
C GLY A 201 0.63 5.32 -5.65
N LEU A 202 1.37 4.56 -6.47
CA LEU A 202 1.94 5.03 -7.74
C LEU A 202 1.27 4.47 -9.00
N GLY A 203 0.05 3.94 -8.90
CA GLY A 203 -0.67 3.33 -10.02
C GLY A 203 -1.27 4.30 -11.04
N SER A 204 -0.66 5.48 -11.27
CA SER A 204 -1.12 6.39 -12.32
C SER A 204 -0.62 5.96 -13.71
N PRO A 205 -1.38 6.21 -14.80
CA PRO A 205 -0.99 5.80 -16.15
C PRO A 205 0.38 6.33 -16.64
N SER A 206 0.86 7.43 -16.06
CA SER A 206 2.17 8.00 -16.39
C SER A 206 3.35 7.30 -15.71
N ILE A 207 3.12 6.64 -14.59
CA ILE A 207 4.17 6.01 -13.78
C ILE A 207 4.19 4.49 -13.96
N THR A 208 3.03 3.87 -14.17
CA THR A 208 2.92 2.41 -14.30
C THR A 208 3.87 1.79 -15.33
N PRO A 209 4.09 2.37 -16.55
CA PRO A 209 5.05 1.80 -17.48
C PRO A 209 6.49 1.83 -16.96
N ILE A 210 6.84 2.84 -16.17
CA ILE A 210 8.17 2.95 -15.56
C ILE A 210 8.33 1.88 -14.48
N LEU A 211 7.32 1.69 -13.62
CA LEU A 211 7.35 0.66 -12.59
C LEU A 211 7.48 -0.74 -13.20
N GLU A 212 6.80 -1.01 -14.29
CA GLU A 212 6.90 -2.28 -15.02
C GLU A 212 8.30 -2.53 -15.57
N LEU A 213 8.93 -1.51 -16.16
CA LEU A 213 10.32 -1.58 -16.63
C LEU A 213 11.32 -1.80 -15.47
N LEU A 214 11.01 -1.32 -14.27
CA LEU A 214 11.82 -1.54 -13.07
C LEU A 214 11.60 -2.93 -12.44
N GLY A 215 10.72 -3.77 -12.98
CA GLY A 215 10.45 -5.11 -12.48
C GLY A 215 9.46 -5.14 -11.29
N VAL A 216 8.70 -4.09 -11.06
CA VAL A 216 7.64 -4.05 -10.03
C VAL A 216 6.50 -4.98 -10.43
N HIS A 217 6.00 -5.79 -9.49
CA HIS A 217 4.94 -6.76 -9.74
C HIS A 217 3.54 -6.14 -9.65
N SER A 218 3.35 -5.20 -8.72
CA SER A 218 2.06 -4.56 -8.53
C SER A 218 2.18 -3.16 -7.93
N THR A 219 1.13 -2.37 -8.12
CA THR A 219 0.96 -1.04 -7.52
C THR A 219 -0.51 -0.78 -7.26
N ASP A 220 -0.83 0.17 -6.40
CA ASP A 220 -2.20 0.61 -6.15
C ASP A 220 -2.42 2.07 -6.53
N THR A 221 -3.67 2.46 -6.68
CA THR A 221 -4.05 3.85 -6.89
C THR A 221 -5.49 4.13 -6.45
N SER A 222 -5.69 5.27 -5.80
CA SER A 222 -7.01 5.90 -5.60
C SER A 222 -7.27 7.05 -6.57
N THR A 223 -6.29 7.38 -7.43
CA THR A 223 -6.34 8.53 -8.35
C THR A 223 -7.53 8.46 -9.30
N TRP A 224 -7.91 7.27 -9.75
CA TRP A 224 -9.05 7.06 -10.62
C TRP A 224 -10.36 7.66 -10.07
N ARG A 225 -10.63 7.49 -8.77
CA ARG A 225 -11.82 8.06 -8.14
C ARG A 225 -11.74 9.57 -7.98
N VAL A 226 -10.58 10.05 -7.54
CA VAL A 226 -10.34 11.49 -7.37
C VAL A 226 -10.52 12.20 -8.71
N LYS A 227 -9.97 11.66 -9.79
CA LYS A 227 -10.09 12.26 -11.11
C LYS A 227 -11.53 12.17 -11.65
N ALA A 228 -12.20 11.04 -11.48
CA ALA A 228 -13.60 10.88 -11.86
C ALA A 228 -14.52 11.89 -11.12
N ALA A 229 -14.26 12.15 -9.83
CA ALA A 229 -15.01 13.15 -9.07
C ALA A 229 -14.86 14.57 -9.62
N TYR A 230 -13.78 14.86 -10.35
CA TYR A 230 -13.57 16.12 -11.08
C TYR A 230 -13.93 16.04 -12.57
N GLY A 231 -14.69 15.03 -12.99
CA GLY A 231 -15.09 14.83 -14.38
C GLY A 231 -13.92 14.52 -15.33
N LYS A 232 -12.81 13.99 -14.81
CA LYS A 232 -11.62 13.71 -15.61
C LYS A 232 -11.46 12.22 -15.87
N VAL A 233 -11.02 11.91 -17.09
CA VAL A 233 -10.65 10.56 -17.51
C VAL A 233 -9.12 10.44 -17.58
N LEU A 234 -8.59 9.34 -17.07
CA LEU A 234 -7.18 9.00 -17.18
C LEU A 234 -6.93 8.26 -18.50
N LEU A 235 -5.99 8.75 -19.29
CA LEU A 235 -5.62 8.14 -20.55
C LEU A 235 -4.30 7.38 -20.45
N PRO A 236 -4.14 6.26 -21.18
CA PRO A 236 -2.84 5.61 -21.34
C PRO A 236 -1.77 6.60 -21.78
N GLY A 237 -0.55 6.48 -21.24
CA GLY A 237 0.54 7.41 -21.52
C GLY A 237 0.52 8.72 -20.72
N GLY A 238 -0.38 8.85 -19.72
CA GLY A 238 -0.28 9.88 -18.70
C GLY A 238 -1.00 11.19 -18.98
N GLY A 239 -1.97 11.17 -19.87
CA GLY A 239 -2.88 12.29 -20.06
C GLY A 239 -4.09 12.21 -19.12
N GLU A 240 -4.63 13.36 -18.72
CA GLU A 240 -5.99 13.48 -18.21
C GLU A 240 -6.79 14.41 -19.13
N ARG A 241 -8.07 14.09 -19.33
CA ARG A 241 -9.01 14.89 -20.12
C ARG A 241 -10.29 15.12 -19.32
N HIS A 242 -10.95 16.22 -19.62
CA HIS A 242 -12.31 16.53 -19.18
C HIS A 242 -13.32 15.93 -20.14
#